data_2f8097f4299cd7ff45e6e6c24c4ecaee
#
_entry.id   2f8097f4299cd7ff45e6e6c24c4ecaee
#
_cell.length_a   1.000
_cell.length_b   1.000
_cell.length_c   1.000
_cell.angle_alpha   90.00
_cell.angle_beta   90.00
_cell.angle_gamma   90.00
#
_symmetry.space_group_name_H-M   'P 1'
#
loop_
_entity.id
_entity.type
_entity.pdbx_description
1 polymer ?
#
loop_
_entity_poly.entity_id
_entity_poly.type
_entity_poly.pdbx_seq_one_letter_code
_entity_poly.pdbx_strand_id
1 'polypeptide(L)'
;MNDKKQVGQLIQDLRKIAEMTTVELSEGICTEEELHRFEQGEIHASSEVLYHLSKRLGVPMNYFFEAGELTPNDYSKEIKSTIRHYIRKRDYETVLHMVDKEKDNPMFQDPFHAQFFLWHEAICDYYIGNKFEQALRKLEKAIAFTRTSEQFYSEKEIAILNSIAIIYEEEGHLKKAFSTFMEGLQHIALLPKLKDPLVKIRILYGLSHALLQMERYEKSVKYAQAGLELCIQHETLYLLGELHYQIGEALCQLGELKEGIAYLEKAITVFEIEQNEAFVAIIKEEMSKYQETKKKS
;
A
#
# COMPACT_ATOMS: atom_id res chain seq x y z
N MET A 1 1.21 -0.48 29.43
CA MET A 1 0.93 -1.25 30.67
C MET A 1 -0.55 -1.65 30.80
N ASN A 2 -1.34 -1.52 29.73
CA ASN A 2 -2.81 -1.73 29.78
C ASN A 2 -3.34 -2.88 28.89
N ASP A 3 -2.48 -3.53 28.10
CA ASP A 3 -2.91 -4.49 27.07
C ASP A 3 -3.62 -5.75 27.65
N LYS A 4 -3.18 -6.21 28.84
CA LYS A 4 -3.81 -7.34 29.52
C LYS A 4 -5.27 -7.08 29.86
N LYS A 5 -5.52 -5.89 30.44
CA LYS A 5 -6.85 -5.49 30.87
C LYS A 5 -7.79 -5.30 29.70
N GLN A 6 -7.30 -4.76 28.60
CA GLN A 6 -8.09 -4.53 27.40
C GLN A 6 -8.46 -5.82 26.71
N VAL A 7 -7.51 -6.73 26.48
CA VAL A 7 -7.78 -8.04 25.87
C VAL A 7 -8.74 -8.86 26.75
N GLY A 8 -8.51 -8.87 28.07
CA GLY A 8 -9.37 -9.59 29.02
C GLY A 8 -10.80 -9.04 29.05
N GLN A 9 -10.95 -7.72 29.11
CA GLN A 9 -12.26 -7.07 29.08
C GLN A 9 -13.00 -7.39 27.79
N LEU A 10 -12.30 -7.38 26.65
CA LEU A 10 -12.88 -7.69 25.34
C LEU A 10 -13.34 -9.16 25.24
N ILE A 11 -12.55 -10.10 25.78
CA ILE A 11 -12.97 -11.51 25.87
C ILE A 11 -14.28 -11.61 26.67
N GLN A 12 -14.35 -10.94 27.82
CA GLN A 12 -15.53 -10.93 28.68
C GLN A 12 -16.76 -10.32 27.97
N ASP A 13 -16.57 -9.19 27.29
CA ASP A 13 -17.66 -8.49 26.59
C ASP A 13 -18.21 -9.33 25.43
N LEU A 14 -17.32 -9.93 24.63
CA LEU A 14 -17.72 -10.83 23.55
C LEU A 14 -18.44 -12.07 24.08
N ARG A 15 -17.94 -12.65 25.18
CA ARG A 15 -18.63 -13.80 25.81
C ARG A 15 -20.03 -13.43 26.25
N LYS A 16 -20.20 -12.27 26.90
CA LYS A 16 -21.51 -11.78 27.32
C LYS A 16 -22.46 -11.50 26.15
N ILE A 17 -21.94 -10.90 25.07
CA ILE A 17 -22.69 -10.64 23.83
C ILE A 17 -23.14 -11.97 23.19
N ALA A 18 -22.26 -12.99 23.23
CA ALA A 18 -22.58 -14.33 22.74
C ALA A 18 -23.46 -15.16 23.71
N GLU A 19 -23.86 -14.55 24.84
CA GLU A 19 -24.64 -15.20 25.91
C GLU A 19 -24.02 -16.51 26.46
N MET A 20 -22.68 -16.62 26.39
CA MET A 20 -21.93 -17.77 26.85
C MET A 20 -21.56 -17.66 28.34
N THR A 21 -21.62 -18.77 29.04
CA THR A 21 -21.05 -18.93 30.38
C THR A 21 -19.54 -19.06 30.32
N THR A 22 -18.84 -18.87 31.46
CA THR A 22 -17.41 -19.11 31.57
C THR A 22 -17.03 -20.54 31.25
N VAL A 23 -17.87 -21.51 31.66
CA VAL A 23 -17.70 -22.92 31.38
C VAL A 23 -17.75 -23.18 29.86
N GLU A 24 -18.77 -22.69 29.18
CA GLU A 24 -18.95 -22.89 27.73
C GLU A 24 -17.80 -22.29 26.93
N LEU A 25 -17.31 -21.11 27.32
CA LEU A 25 -16.21 -20.48 26.59
C LEU A 25 -14.86 -21.17 26.88
N SER A 26 -14.63 -21.70 28.10
CA SER A 26 -13.34 -22.30 28.48
C SER A 26 -13.21 -23.78 28.09
N GLU A 27 -14.31 -24.48 27.88
CA GLU A 27 -14.34 -25.93 27.64
C GLU A 27 -13.35 -26.38 26.54
N GLY A 28 -12.39 -27.24 26.89
CA GLY A 28 -11.39 -27.75 25.95
C GLY A 28 -10.34 -26.73 25.49
N ILE A 29 -10.32 -25.53 26.06
CA ILE A 29 -9.36 -24.47 25.73
C ILE A 29 -8.47 -24.15 26.94
N CYS A 30 -9.07 -23.88 28.10
CA CYS A 30 -8.38 -23.54 29.35
C CYS A 30 -9.30 -23.89 30.52
N THR A 31 -8.82 -23.75 31.75
CA THR A 31 -9.69 -23.90 32.92
C THR A 31 -10.59 -22.68 33.07
N GLU A 32 -11.74 -22.84 33.72
CA GLU A 32 -12.65 -21.73 34.04
C GLU A 32 -11.97 -20.66 34.89
N GLU A 33 -11.11 -21.07 35.83
CA GLU A 33 -10.31 -20.14 36.64
C GLU A 33 -9.31 -19.33 35.80
N GLU A 34 -8.63 -19.97 34.86
CA GLU A 34 -7.73 -19.24 33.93
C GLU A 34 -8.51 -18.27 33.06
N LEU A 35 -9.68 -18.65 32.52
CA LEU A 35 -10.52 -17.74 31.76
C LEU A 35 -10.93 -16.54 32.58
N HIS A 36 -11.36 -16.76 33.84
CA HIS A 36 -11.70 -15.67 34.74
C HIS A 36 -10.52 -14.70 34.95
N ARG A 37 -9.31 -15.25 35.18
CA ARG A 37 -8.08 -14.44 35.34
C ARG A 37 -7.67 -13.71 34.07
N PHE A 38 -7.93 -14.30 32.87
CA PHE A 38 -7.77 -13.57 31.59
C PHE A 38 -8.74 -12.41 31.51
N GLU A 39 -10.02 -12.62 31.79
CA GLU A 39 -11.06 -11.58 31.76
C GLU A 39 -10.78 -10.44 32.75
N GLN A 40 -10.19 -10.72 33.90
CA GLN A 40 -9.76 -9.70 34.88
C GLN A 40 -8.44 -9.01 34.50
N GLY A 41 -7.75 -9.48 33.48
CA GLY A 41 -6.43 -8.96 33.07
C GLY A 41 -5.31 -9.27 34.06
N GLU A 42 -5.48 -10.30 34.89
CA GLU A 42 -4.46 -10.73 35.87
C GLU A 42 -3.31 -11.46 35.18
N ILE A 43 -3.61 -12.30 34.23
CA ILE A 43 -2.65 -13.06 33.44
C ILE A 43 -2.87 -12.86 31.94
N HIS A 44 -1.85 -13.15 31.13
CA HIS A 44 -1.97 -13.17 29.68
C HIS A 44 -2.44 -14.54 29.18
N ALA A 45 -3.42 -14.55 28.29
CA ALA A 45 -3.71 -15.72 27.50
C ALA A 45 -2.58 -15.96 26.46
N SER A 46 -2.16 -17.22 26.30
CA SER A 46 -1.21 -17.57 25.25
C SER A 46 -1.84 -17.34 23.85
N SER A 47 -1.00 -17.25 22.81
CA SER A 47 -1.50 -17.13 21.44
C SER A 47 -2.38 -18.29 21.02
N GLU A 48 -2.12 -19.49 21.51
CA GLU A 48 -2.91 -20.68 21.27
C GLU A 48 -4.30 -20.57 21.93
N VAL A 49 -4.35 -20.18 23.19
CA VAL A 49 -5.62 -19.94 23.91
C VAL A 49 -6.42 -18.83 23.23
N LEU A 50 -5.80 -17.70 22.87
CA LEU A 50 -6.47 -16.62 22.16
C LEU A 50 -7.02 -17.07 20.79
N TYR A 51 -6.28 -17.92 20.07
CA TYR A 51 -6.75 -18.49 18.81
C TYR A 51 -8.01 -19.34 19.01
N HIS A 52 -8.05 -20.22 20.02
CA HIS A 52 -9.22 -21.06 20.27
C HIS A 52 -10.41 -20.25 20.81
N LEU A 53 -10.18 -19.27 21.70
CA LEU A 53 -11.23 -18.36 22.17
C LEU A 53 -11.82 -17.55 21.02
N SER A 54 -10.97 -17.01 20.11
CA SER A 54 -11.43 -16.27 18.95
C SER A 54 -12.35 -17.09 18.03
N LYS A 55 -11.96 -18.34 17.80
CA LYS A 55 -12.77 -19.30 17.03
C LYS A 55 -14.13 -19.54 17.65
N ARG A 56 -14.18 -19.76 18.97
CA ARG A 56 -15.43 -20.04 19.70
C ARG A 56 -16.33 -18.80 19.77
N LEU A 57 -15.74 -17.61 19.88
CA LEU A 57 -16.46 -16.34 19.89
C LEU A 57 -16.82 -15.84 18.46
N GLY A 58 -16.39 -16.55 17.41
CA GLY A 58 -16.73 -16.18 16.03
C GLY A 58 -16.01 -14.90 15.52
N VAL A 59 -14.90 -14.50 16.12
CA VAL A 59 -14.11 -13.33 15.73
C VAL A 59 -12.72 -13.73 15.23
N PRO A 60 -12.08 -12.97 14.33
CA PRO A 60 -10.70 -13.24 13.98
C PRO A 60 -9.76 -12.93 15.16
N MET A 61 -8.66 -13.67 15.30
CA MET A 61 -7.73 -13.52 16.43
C MET A 61 -7.19 -12.09 16.62
N ASN A 62 -6.97 -11.36 15.52
CA ASN A 62 -6.51 -9.97 15.57
C ASN A 62 -7.54 -9.00 16.17
N TYR A 63 -8.82 -9.39 16.26
CA TYR A 63 -9.86 -8.60 16.89
C TYR A 63 -9.54 -8.25 18.34
N PHE A 64 -8.92 -9.16 19.10
CA PHE A 64 -8.49 -8.90 20.47
C PHE A 64 -7.41 -7.83 20.62
N PHE A 65 -6.68 -7.54 19.55
CA PHE A 65 -5.62 -6.54 19.52
C PHE A 65 -6.06 -5.23 18.84
N GLU A 66 -7.18 -5.26 18.13
CA GLU A 66 -7.69 -4.12 17.34
C GLU A 66 -8.87 -3.39 17.99
N ALA A 67 -9.63 -4.04 18.87
CA ALA A 67 -10.90 -3.53 19.40
C ALA A 67 -10.81 -2.74 20.72
N GLY A 68 -9.62 -2.27 21.11
CA GLY A 68 -9.49 -1.33 22.25
C GLY A 68 -9.94 0.08 21.86
N GLU A 69 -10.51 0.88 22.79
CA GLU A 69 -10.69 2.34 22.63
C GLU A 69 -9.41 2.94 22.06
N LEU A 70 -9.50 4.01 21.23
CA LEU A 70 -8.40 4.67 20.51
C LEU A 70 -7.02 4.35 21.12
N THR A 71 -6.51 3.16 20.77
CA THR A 71 -5.23 2.72 21.29
C THR A 71 -4.15 3.54 20.61
N PRO A 72 -2.94 3.63 21.16
CA PRO A 72 -1.78 4.13 20.43
C PRO A 72 -1.69 3.58 19.02
N ASN A 73 -2.13 2.34 18.81
CA ASN A 73 -2.16 1.68 17.50
C ASN A 73 -3.22 2.27 16.54
N ASP A 74 -4.39 2.71 17.02
CA ASP A 74 -5.44 3.30 16.18
C ASP A 74 -5.07 4.73 15.76
N TYR A 75 -4.51 5.52 16.68
CA TYR A 75 -3.94 6.82 16.35
C TYR A 75 -2.82 6.68 15.31
N SER A 76 -1.94 5.69 15.47
CA SER A 76 -0.88 5.40 14.49
C SER A 76 -1.44 5.00 13.13
N LYS A 77 -2.49 4.17 13.09
CA LYS A 77 -3.17 3.79 11.84
C LYS A 77 -3.80 5.00 11.15
N GLU A 78 -4.48 5.86 11.92
CA GLU A 78 -5.12 7.08 11.42
C GLU A 78 -4.10 8.05 10.83
N ILE A 79 -3.02 8.36 11.56
CA ILE A 79 -1.95 9.24 11.08
C ILE A 79 -1.32 8.68 9.79
N LYS A 80 -0.97 7.39 9.76
CA LYS A 80 -0.41 6.75 8.58
C LYS A 80 -1.38 6.75 7.38
N SER A 81 -2.65 6.53 7.65
CA SER A 81 -3.72 6.56 6.64
C SER A 81 -3.88 7.96 6.05
N THR A 82 -3.90 8.98 6.91
CA THR A 82 -4.05 10.39 6.53
C THR A 82 -2.84 10.88 5.72
N ILE A 83 -1.62 10.58 6.15
CA ILE A 83 -0.40 10.91 5.40
C ILE A 83 -0.45 10.27 3.99
N ARG A 84 -0.81 8.99 3.88
CA ARG A 84 -0.95 8.33 2.57
C ARG A 84 -2.04 8.95 1.70
N HIS A 85 -3.12 9.42 2.31
CA HIS A 85 -4.17 10.12 1.59
C HIS A 85 -3.65 11.42 0.96
N TYR A 86 -2.91 12.24 1.71
CA TYR A 86 -2.32 13.47 1.18
C TYR A 86 -1.19 13.22 0.17
N ILE A 87 -0.39 12.15 0.32
CA ILE A 87 0.56 11.71 -0.71
C ILE A 87 -0.15 11.45 -2.04
N ARG A 88 -1.29 10.74 -2.02
CA ARG A 88 -2.08 10.48 -3.25
C ARG A 88 -2.64 11.75 -3.86
N LYS A 89 -2.96 12.75 -3.04
CA LYS A 89 -3.39 14.08 -3.49
C LYS A 89 -2.25 14.99 -3.93
N ARG A 90 -1.00 14.54 -3.81
CA ARG A 90 0.22 15.33 -4.05
C ARG A 90 0.30 16.61 -3.20
N ASP A 91 -0.36 16.61 -2.04
CA ASP A 91 -0.28 17.68 -1.06
C ASP A 91 0.88 17.42 -0.09
N TYR A 92 2.09 17.62 -0.62
CA TYR A 92 3.32 17.33 0.10
C TYR A 92 3.59 18.30 1.26
N GLU A 93 3.05 19.52 1.22
CA GLU A 93 3.18 20.50 2.30
C GLU A 93 2.42 20.02 3.55
N THR A 94 1.18 19.56 3.39
CA THR A 94 0.41 18.96 4.48
C THR A 94 1.10 17.70 5.02
N VAL A 95 1.65 16.87 4.14
CA VAL A 95 2.42 15.66 4.57
C VAL A 95 3.61 16.06 5.41
N LEU A 96 4.43 17.02 4.96
CA LEU A 96 5.60 17.47 5.70
C LEU A 96 5.24 18.01 7.08
N HIS A 97 4.19 18.85 7.15
CA HIS A 97 3.70 19.37 8.43
C HIS A 97 3.28 18.25 9.40
N MET A 98 2.57 17.23 8.91
CA MET A 98 2.17 16.08 9.73
C MET A 98 3.38 15.26 10.18
N VAL A 99 4.33 14.99 9.28
CA VAL A 99 5.57 14.27 9.61
C VAL A 99 6.36 15.02 10.67
N ASP A 100 6.57 16.32 10.52
CA ASP A 100 7.33 17.14 11.47
C ASP A 100 6.67 17.20 12.87
N LYS A 101 5.34 17.17 12.90
CA LYS A 101 4.60 17.16 14.17
C LYS A 101 4.71 15.82 14.91
N GLU A 102 4.73 14.71 14.18
CA GLU A 102 4.57 13.37 14.75
C GLU A 102 5.88 12.57 14.87
N LYS A 103 6.93 12.88 14.09
CA LYS A 103 8.17 12.08 14.07
C LYS A 103 8.90 12.01 15.41
N ASP A 104 8.74 13.03 16.28
CA ASP A 104 9.37 13.09 17.60
C ASP A 104 8.41 12.65 18.72
N ASN A 105 7.19 12.25 18.40
CA ASN A 105 6.21 11.77 19.36
C ASN A 105 6.71 10.47 20.01
N PRO A 106 6.72 10.37 21.35
CA PRO A 106 7.19 9.18 22.08
C PRO A 106 6.49 7.88 21.68
N MET A 107 5.27 7.96 21.14
CA MET A 107 4.52 6.81 20.64
C MET A 107 5.12 6.19 19.36
N PHE A 108 5.97 6.91 18.65
CA PHE A 108 6.47 6.54 17.32
C PHE A 108 7.99 6.32 17.27
N GLN A 109 8.60 5.96 18.42
CA GLN A 109 10.05 5.79 18.52
C GLN A 109 10.57 4.40 18.08
N ASP A 110 9.69 3.47 17.72
CA ASP A 110 10.12 2.18 17.19
C ASP A 110 10.60 2.27 15.74
N PRO A 111 11.43 1.31 15.28
CA PRO A 111 12.02 1.35 13.94
C PRO A 111 11.00 1.40 12.77
N PHE A 112 9.81 0.82 12.95
CA PHE A 112 8.79 0.80 11.88
C PHE A 112 8.10 2.15 11.71
N HIS A 113 7.93 2.90 12.79
CA HIS A 113 7.43 4.27 12.73
C HIS A 113 8.51 5.23 12.21
N ALA A 114 9.74 5.11 12.69
CA ALA A 114 10.88 5.88 12.19
C ALA A 114 11.08 5.68 10.68
N GLN A 115 10.98 4.44 10.20
CA GLN A 115 10.99 4.12 8.76
C GLN A 115 9.88 4.87 8.03
N PHE A 116 8.65 4.81 8.54
CA PHE A 116 7.49 5.42 7.89
C PHE A 116 7.64 6.94 7.76
N PHE A 117 8.02 7.62 8.84
CA PHE A 117 8.17 9.07 8.82
C PHE A 117 9.34 9.53 7.95
N LEU A 118 10.49 8.86 8.05
CA LEU A 118 11.65 9.19 7.21
C LEU A 118 11.38 8.96 5.73
N TRP A 119 10.64 7.91 5.38
CA TRP A 119 10.18 7.66 4.01
C TRP A 119 9.35 8.83 3.47
N HIS A 120 8.35 9.29 4.22
CA HIS A 120 7.45 10.36 3.77
C HIS A 120 8.14 11.73 3.80
N GLU A 121 9.04 11.98 4.75
CA GLU A 121 9.91 13.16 4.75
C GLU A 121 10.81 13.20 3.50
N ALA A 122 11.37 12.08 3.09
CA ALA A 122 12.18 11.98 1.88
C ALA A 122 11.38 12.33 0.61
N ILE A 123 10.13 11.85 0.52
CA ILE A 123 9.23 12.21 -0.59
C ILE A 123 8.98 13.73 -0.60
N CYS A 124 8.73 14.34 0.56
CA CYS A 124 8.54 15.80 0.65
C CYS A 124 9.82 16.58 0.29
N ASP A 125 10.98 16.11 0.72
CA ASP A 125 12.26 16.72 0.33
C ASP A 125 12.47 16.74 -1.19
N TYR A 126 12.02 15.71 -1.88
CA TYR A 126 12.08 15.65 -3.33
C TYR A 126 11.10 16.61 -3.99
N TYR A 127 9.81 16.51 -3.66
CA TYR A 127 8.77 17.27 -4.38
C TYR A 127 8.68 18.76 -3.99
N ILE A 128 8.97 19.12 -2.74
CA ILE A 128 8.96 20.52 -2.28
C ILE A 128 10.35 21.15 -2.43
N GLY A 129 11.37 20.40 -2.01
CA GLY A 129 12.73 20.92 -1.86
C GLY A 129 13.62 20.73 -3.09
N ASN A 130 13.18 19.96 -4.09
CA ASN A 130 13.97 19.55 -5.26
C ASN A 130 15.35 18.94 -4.85
N LYS A 131 15.34 18.14 -3.76
CA LYS A 131 16.55 17.61 -3.12
C LYS A 131 16.78 16.13 -3.49
N PHE A 132 16.97 15.86 -4.77
CA PHE A 132 17.10 14.50 -5.32
C PHE A 132 18.02 13.58 -4.50
N GLU A 133 19.30 13.94 -4.37
CA GLU A 133 20.29 13.11 -3.66
C GLU A 133 19.97 12.93 -2.17
N GLN A 134 19.40 13.95 -1.53
CA GLN A 134 19.02 13.87 -0.12
C GLN A 134 17.82 12.95 0.07
N ALA A 135 16.85 13.04 -0.81
CA ALA A 135 15.67 12.17 -0.80
C ALA A 135 16.07 10.70 -0.94
N LEU A 136 16.95 10.37 -1.90
CA LEU A 136 17.45 9.00 -2.09
C LEU A 136 18.16 8.48 -0.83
N ARG A 137 19.09 9.26 -0.26
CA ARG A 137 19.78 8.86 0.98
C ARG A 137 18.83 8.62 2.15
N LYS A 138 17.77 9.44 2.28
CA LYS A 138 16.75 9.22 3.32
C LYS A 138 15.93 7.96 3.07
N LEU A 139 15.56 7.67 1.82
CA LEU A 139 14.83 6.44 1.45
C LEU A 139 15.66 5.20 1.73
N GLU A 140 16.94 5.19 1.36
CA GLU A 140 17.86 4.10 1.66
C GLU A 140 18.02 3.90 3.18
N LYS A 141 18.16 5.00 3.94
CA LYS A 141 18.19 4.96 5.40
C LYS A 141 16.88 4.43 5.98
N ALA A 142 15.74 4.80 5.42
CA ALA A 142 14.44 4.28 5.85
C ALA A 142 14.34 2.76 5.66
N ILE A 143 14.84 2.22 4.55
CA ILE A 143 14.95 0.77 4.36
C ILE A 143 15.84 0.14 5.45
N ALA A 144 16.98 0.74 5.75
CA ALA A 144 17.93 0.21 6.72
C ALA A 144 17.39 0.12 8.15
N PHE A 145 16.38 0.91 8.53
CA PHE A 145 15.78 0.86 9.88
C PHE A 145 15.15 -0.49 10.24
N THR A 146 14.58 -1.19 9.25
CA THR A 146 13.83 -2.43 9.50
C THR A 146 14.42 -3.63 8.79
N ARG A 147 15.40 -3.42 7.92
CA ARG A 147 16.01 -4.49 7.14
C ARG A 147 16.79 -5.45 8.03
N THR A 148 16.33 -6.69 8.09
CA THR A 148 16.94 -7.76 8.89
C THR A 148 17.75 -8.76 8.06
N SER A 149 17.63 -8.71 6.73
CA SER A 149 18.28 -9.64 5.81
C SER A 149 18.68 -8.94 4.51
N GLU A 150 19.81 -9.36 3.93
CA GLU A 150 20.19 -8.94 2.59
C GLU A 150 19.48 -9.74 1.49
N GLN A 151 18.86 -10.87 1.85
CA GLN A 151 18.25 -11.79 0.89
C GLN A 151 16.86 -11.38 0.42
N PHE A 152 16.12 -10.65 1.23
CA PHE A 152 14.78 -10.20 0.84
C PHE A 152 14.41 -8.86 1.50
N TYR A 153 13.45 -8.17 0.89
CA TYR A 153 12.81 -6.99 1.44
C TYR A 153 11.40 -7.31 1.95
N SER A 154 11.01 -6.71 3.06
CA SER A 154 9.61 -6.70 3.51
C SER A 154 8.71 -5.89 2.56
N GLU A 155 7.39 -6.06 2.64
CA GLU A 155 6.44 -5.28 1.83
C GLU A 155 6.62 -3.76 1.97
N LYS A 156 7.01 -3.29 3.17
CA LYS A 156 7.23 -1.86 3.42
C LYS A 156 8.52 -1.37 2.76
N GLU A 157 9.57 -2.15 2.83
CA GLU A 157 10.83 -1.85 2.15
C GLU A 157 10.66 -1.87 0.63
N ILE A 158 9.89 -2.82 0.09
CA ILE A 158 9.52 -2.85 -1.33
C ILE A 158 8.71 -1.60 -1.73
N ALA A 159 7.81 -1.13 -0.86
CA ALA A 159 7.08 0.11 -1.13
C ALA A 159 8.00 1.35 -1.12
N ILE A 160 9.09 1.35 -0.33
CA ILE A 160 10.12 2.39 -0.37
C ILE A 160 10.96 2.27 -1.65
N LEU A 161 11.34 1.05 -2.06
CA LEU A 161 12.01 0.82 -3.36
C LEU A 161 11.18 1.38 -4.52
N ASN A 162 9.85 1.20 -4.48
CA ASN A 162 8.97 1.81 -5.47
C ASN A 162 9.08 3.35 -5.49
N SER A 163 9.20 4.01 -4.32
CA SER A 163 9.40 5.46 -4.28
C SER A 163 10.77 5.90 -4.82
N ILE A 164 11.82 5.11 -4.57
CA ILE A 164 13.16 5.34 -5.15
C ILE A 164 13.09 5.23 -6.68
N ALA A 165 12.40 4.21 -7.19
CA ALA A 165 12.25 4.00 -8.63
C ALA A 165 11.48 5.14 -9.30
N ILE A 166 10.40 5.63 -8.68
CA ILE A 166 9.64 6.79 -9.18
C ILE A 166 10.53 8.03 -9.25
N ILE A 167 11.31 8.32 -8.20
CA ILE A 167 12.23 9.46 -8.19
C ILE A 167 13.28 9.34 -9.30
N TYR A 168 13.84 8.14 -9.52
CA TYR A 168 14.75 7.92 -10.66
C TYR A 168 14.07 8.15 -12.00
N GLU A 169 12.82 7.76 -12.14
CA GLU A 169 12.05 7.92 -13.37
C GLU A 169 11.78 9.40 -13.68
N GLU A 170 11.33 10.16 -12.68
CA GLU A 170 11.05 11.59 -12.82
C GLU A 170 12.32 12.41 -13.14
N GLU A 171 13.49 11.98 -12.67
CA GLU A 171 14.80 12.55 -13.03
C GLU A 171 15.35 12.04 -14.39
N GLY A 172 14.56 11.25 -15.14
CA GLY A 172 14.96 10.72 -16.44
C GLY A 172 15.97 9.56 -16.37
N HIS A 173 16.27 9.06 -15.20
CA HIS A 173 17.16 7.91 -15.00
C HIS A 173 16.45 6.58 -15.26
N LEU A 174 15.79 6.43 -16.44
CA LEU A 174 14.89 5.34 -16.79
C LEU A 174 15.48 3.94 -16.57
N LYS A 175 16.78 3.74 -16.86
CA LYS A 175 17.45 2.43 -16.63
C LYS A 175 17.52 2.08 -15.15
N LYS A 176 17.82 3.06 -14.29
CA LYS A 176 17.85 2.86 -12.83
C LYS A 176 16.44 2.63 -12.30
N ALA A 177 15.46 3.43 -12.74
CA ALA A 177 14.05 3.24 -12.40
C ALA A 177 13.59 1.81 -12.72
N PHE A 178 13.78 1.38 -13.96
CA PHE A 178 13.44 0.02 -14.40
C PHE A 178 14.12 -1.05 -13.55
N SER A 179 15.44 -0.95 -13.30
CA SER A 179 16.15 -1.95 -12.47
C SER A 179 15.62 -1.99 -11.04
N THR A 180 15.30 -0.84 -10.44
CA THR A 180 14.78 -0.77 -9.06
C THR A 180 13.34 -1.31 -8.97
N PHE A 181 12.47 -1.03 -9.94
CA PHE A 181 11.14 -1.67 -10.02
C PHE A 181 11.24 -3.18 -10.19
N MET A 182 12.17 -3.66 -11.04
CA MET A 182 12.41 -5.09 -11.24
C MET A 182 12.91 -5.78 -9.96
N GLU A 183 13.81 -5.13 -9.21
CA GLU A 183 14.25 -5.59 -7.89
C GLU A 183 13.05 -5.74 -6.95
N GLY A 184 12.20 -4.73 -6.85
CA GLY A 184 10.97 -4.79 -6.06
C GLY A 184 10.06 -5.95 -6.47
N LEU A 185 9.86 -6.17 -7.77
CA LEU A 185 9.04 -7.27 -8.27
C LEU A 185 9.64 -8.65 -7.95
N GLN A 186 10.96 -8.81 -8.05
CA GLN A 186 11.67 -10.04 -7.67
C GLN A 186 11.50 -10.34 -6.18
N HIS A 187 11.64 -9.34 -5.33
CA HIS A 187 11.46 -9.52 -3.88
C HIS A 187 10.01 -9.81 -3.48
N ILE A 188 9.01 -9.28 -4.19
CA ILE A 188 7.61 -9.70 -4.00
C ILE A 188 7.45 -11.21 -4.23
N ALA A 189 8.11 -11.77 -5.23
CA ALA A 189 8.04 -13.21 -5.53
C ALA A 189 8.67 -14.10 -4.45
N LEU A 190 9.55 -13.55 -3.62
CA LEU A 190 10.17 -14.25 -2.48
C LEU A 190 9.32 -14.21 -1.21
N LEU A 191 8.31 -13.32 -1.14
CA LEU A 191 7.44 -13.22 0.03
C LEU A 191 6.51 -14.44 0.11
N PRO A 192 6.40 -15.11 1.26
CA PRO A 192 5.49 -16.25 1.43
C PRO A 192 4.03 -15.87 1.21
N LYS A 193 3.68 -14.62 1.52
CA LYS A 193 2.35 -14.03 1.33
C LYS A 193 2.48 -12.52 1.19
N LEU A 194 1.88 -11.97 0.16
CA LEU A 194 1.71 -10.52 0.00
C LEU A 194 0.39 -10.11 0.69
N LYS A 195 0.48 -9.23 1.69
CA LYS A 195 -0.68 -8.74 2.45
C LYS A 195 -1.37 -7.56 1.74
N ASP A 196 -0.57 -6.67 1.14
CA ASP A 196 -1.06 -5.50 0.41
C ASP A 196 -0.79 -5.67 -1.10
N PRO A 197 -1.80 -6.11 -1.89
CA PRO A 197 -1.64 -6.31 -3.33
C PRO A 197 -1.35 -5.00 -4.08
N LEU A 198 -1.70 -3.85 -3.50
CA LEU A 198 -1.46 -2.55 -4.12
C LEU A 198 0.02 -2.26 -4.30
N VAL A 199 0.90 -2.85 -3.49
CA VAL A 199 2.36 -2.73 -3.67
C VAL A 199 2.79 -3.31 -5.02
N LYS A 200 2.27 -4.50 -5.38
CA LYS A 200 2.58 -5.14 -6.66
C LYS A 200 1.97 -4.39 -7.83
N ILE A 201 0.75 -3.89 -7.70
CA ILE A 201 0.09 -3.08 -8.74
C ILE A 201 0.92 -1.82 -9.02
N ARG A 202 1.40 -1.10 -7.98
CA ARG A 202 2.27 0.08 -8.15
C ARG A 202 3.56 -0.22 -8.91
N ILE A 203 4.22 -1.32 -8.57
CA ILE A 203 5.47 -1.72 -9.25
C ILE A 203 5.22 -2.08 -10.70
N LEU A 204 4.15 -2.82 -11.00
CA LEU A 204 3.79 -3.17 -12.38
C LEU A 204 3.42 -1.94 -13.21
N TYR A 205 2.71 -0.99 -12.60
CA TYR A 205 2.43 0.31 -13.20
C TYR A 205 3.73 1.08 -13.50
N GLY A 206 4.63 1.21 -12.53
CA GLY A 206 5.92 1.89 -12.71
C GLY A 206 6.80 1.21 -13.76
N LEU A 207 6.86 -0.13 -13.78
CA LEU A 207 7.56 -0.89 -14.84
C LEU A 207 6.99 -0.60 -16.22
N SER A 208 5.67 -0.59 -16.34
CA SER A 208 5.00 -0.28 -17.60
C SER A 208 5.32 1.15 -18.06
N HIS A 209 5.22 2.12 -17.15
CA HIS A 209 5.47 3.52 -17.44
C HIS A 209 6.92 3.79 -17.84
N ALA A 210 7.89 3.27 -17.09
CA ALA A 210 9.30 3.37 -17.43
C ALA A 210 9.63 2.74 -18.80
N LEU A 211 9.02 1.60 -19.13
CA LEU A 211 9.18 0.95 -20.43
C LEU A 211 8.53 1.74 -21.56
N LEU A 212 7.40 2.37 -21.31
CA LEU A 212 6.75 3.27 -22.27
C LEU A 212 7.67 4.44 -22.62
N GLN A 213 8.26 5.10 -21.61
CA GLN A 213 9.23 6.17 -21.81
C GLN A 213 10.54 5.71 -22.49
N MET A 214 10.89 4.42 -22.33
CA MET A 214 12.02 3.79 -23.03
C MET A 214 11.67 3.31 -24.45
N GLU A 215 10.46 3.59 -24.94
CA GLU A 215 9.92 3.15 -26.25
C GLU A 215 9.90 1.61 -26.39
N ARG A 216 9.72 0.89 -25.27
CA ARG A 216 9.62 -0.57 -25.22
C ARG A 216 8.15 -1.00 -25.08
N TYR A 217 7.35 -0.61 -26.06
CA TYR A 217 5.90 -0.63 -26.01
C TYR A 217 5.30 -2.01 -25.73
N GLU A 218 5.76 -3.09 -26.39
CA GLU A 218 5.23 -4.44 -26.16
C GLU A 218 5.46 -4.92 -24.74
N LYS A 219 6.62 -4.56 -24.14
CA LYS A 219 6.90 -4.89 -22.74
C LYS A 219 6.08 -4.03 -21.79
N SER A 220 5.87 -2.77 -22.13
CA SER A 220 4.99 -1.86 -21.37
C SER A 220 3.58 -2.45 -21.28
N VAL A 221 2.99 -2.83 -22.43
CA VAL A 221 1.67 -3.49 -22.49
C VAL A 221 1.62 -4.72 -21.58
N LYS A 222 2.63 -5.59 -21.63
CA LYS A 222 2.68 -6.81 -20.82
C LYS A 222 2.60 -6.52 -19.31
N TYR A 223 3.37 -5.54 -18.80
CA TYR A 223 3.36 -5.21 -17.38
C TYR A 223 2.09 -4.47 -16.97
N ALA A 224 1.57 -3.58 -17.82
CA ALA A 224 0.30 -2.92 -17.57
C ALA A 224 -0.88 -3.92 -17.52
N GLN A 225 -0.92 -4.89 -18.42
CA GLN A 225 -1.91 -5.97 -18.40
C GLN A 225 -1.85 -6.79 -17.12
N ALA A 226 -0.65 -7.17 -16.69
CA ALA A 226 -0.47 -7.89 -15.41
C ALA A 226 -0.95 -7.06 -14.20
N GLY A 227 -0.75 -5.74 -14.22
CA GLY A 227 -1.31 -4.82 -13.21
C GLY A 227 -2.83 -4.75 -13.27
N LEU A 228 -3.39 -4.66 -14.47
CA LEU A 228 -4.83 -4.63 -14.71
C LEU A 228 -5.53 -5.90 -14.21
N GLU A 229 -4.95 -7.08 -14.48
CA GLU A 229 -5.45 -8.36 -13.98
C GLU A 229 -5.52 -8.38 -12.44
N LEU A 230 -4.50 -7.84 -11.76
CA LEU A 230 -4.51 -7.72 -10.31
C LEU A 230 -5.58 -6.75 -9.81
N CYS A 231 -5.81 -5.63 -10.50
CA CYS A 231 -6.89 -4.71 -10.14
C CYS A 231 -8.24 -5.42 -10.16
N ILE A 232 -8.50 -6.19 -11.21
CA ILE A 232 -9.73 -6.98 -11.35
C ILE A 232 -9.82 -8.06 -10.29
N GLN A 233 -8.74 -8.82 -10.06
CA GLN A 233 -8.68 -9.90 -9.07
C GLN A 233 -8.95 -9.41 -7.65
N HIS A 234 -8.50 -8.19 -7.33
CA HIS A 234 -8.63 -7.58 -6.00
C HIS A 234 -9.78 -6.56 -5.90
N GLU A 235 -10.64 -6.48 -6.93
CA GLU A 235 -11.82 -5.62 -6.96
C GLU A 235 -11.49 -4.16 -6.60
N THR A 236 -10.39 -3.62 -7.13
CA THR A 236 -9.90 -2.27 -6.83
C THR A 236 -9.86 -1.38 -8.07
N LEU A 237 -10.26 -0.12 -7.90
CA LEU A 237 -10.09 0.91 -8.93
C LEU A 237 -8.68 1.53 -8.92
N TYR A 238 -7.87 1.23 -7.89
CA TYR A 238 -6.56 1.81 -7.72
C TYR A 238 -5.65 1.56 -8.93
N LEU A 239 -5.19 2.63 -9.58
CA LEU A 239 -4.40 2.63 -10.83
C LEU A 239 -5.09 1.94 -12.03
N LEU A 240 -6.40 1.66 -11.96
CA LEU A 240 -7.12 0.99 -13.04
C LEU A 240 -7.18 1.88 -14.30
N GLY A 241 -7.47 3.16 -14.13
CA GLY A 241 -7.53 4.16 -15.20
C GLY A 241 -6.17 4.35 -15.86
N GLU A 242 -5.13 4.54 -15.03
CA GLU A 242 -3.74 4.72 -15.47
C GLU A 242 -3.20 3.50 -16.24
N LEU A 243 -3.51 2.28 -15.77
CA LEU A 243 -3.10 1.06 -16.47
C LEU A 243 -3.79 0.92 -17.82
N HIS A 244 -5.09 1.21 -17.91
CA HIS A 244 -5.80 1.27 -19.19
C HIS A 244 -5.20 2.31 -20.12
N TYR A 245 -4.87 3.50 -19.60
CA TYR A 245 -4.22 4.56 -20.38
C TYR A 245 -2.87 4.10 -20.92
N GLN A 246 -2.00 3.50 -20.10
CA GLN A 246 -0.68 3.03 -20.56
C GLN A 246 -0.76 1.95 -21.63
N ILE A 247 -1.71 1.01 -21.51
CA ILE A 247 -1.92 0.01 -22.56
C ILE A 247 -2.37 0.71 -23.85
N GLY A 248 -3.33 1.61 -23.74
CA GLY A 248 -3.87 2.34 -24.89
C GLY A 248 -2.81 3.16 -25.62
N GLU A 249 -1.99 3.90 -24.87
CA GLU A 249 -0.89 4.69 -25.40
C GLU A 249 0.15 3.80 -26.08
N ALA A 250 0.62 2.74 -25.42
CA ALA A 250 1.60 1.83 -25.97
C ALA A 250 1.12 1.16 -27.27
N LEU A 251 -0.15 0.72 -27.33
CA LEU A 251 -0.75 0.13 -28.53
C LEU A 251 -0.87 1.15 -29.67
N CYS A 252 -1.23 2.40 -29.37
CA CYS A 252 -1.24 3.46 -30.38
C CYS A 252 0.16 3.72 -30.95
N GLN A 253 1.19 3.69 -30.12
CA GLN A 253 2.60 3.83 -30.56
C GLN A 253 3.06 2.63 -31.41
N LEU A 254 2.52 1.43 -31.18
CA LEU A 254 2.77 0.25 -32.00
C LEU A 254 1.99 0.26 -33.33
N GLY A 255 1.12 1.25 -33.55
CA GLY A 255 0.25 1.34 -34.72
C GLY A 255 -1.06 0.57 -34.60
N GLU A 256 -1.32 -0.08 -33.49
CA GLU A 256 -2.55 -0.83 -33.20
C GLU A 256 -3.68 0.12 -32.75
N LEU A 257 -3.95 1.14 -33.56
CA LEU A 257 -4.79 2.29 -33.21
C LEU A 257 -6.21 1.91 -32.75
N LYS A 258 -6.81 0.88 -33.37
CA LYS A 258 -8.19 0.49 -33.00
C LYS A 258 -8.27 -0.04 -31.59
N GLU A 259 -7.34 -0.90 -31.22
CA GLU A 259 -7.28 -1.49 -29.88
C GLU A 259 -6.80 -0.46 -28.85
N GLY A 260 -5.78 0.33 -29.20
CA GLY A 260 -5.28 1.41 -28.34
C GLY A 260 -6.36 2.41 -27.97
N ILE A 261 -7.15 2.89 -28.95
CA ILE A 261 -8.28 3.80 -28.67
C ILE A 261 -9.31 3.15 -27.75
N ALA A 262 -9.63 1.87 -27.93
CA ALA A 262 -10.56 1.18 -27.05
C ALA A 262 -10.08 1.11 -25.58
N TYR A 263 -8.76 0.99 -25.36
CA TYR A 263 -8.19 1.09 -24.01
C TYR A 263 -8.20 2.52 -23.45
N LEU A 264 -7.94 3.53 -24.28
CA LEU A 264 -8.05 4.94 -23.86
C LEU A 264 -9.49 5.31 -23.49
N GLU A 265 -10.51 4.81 -24.19
CA GLU A 265 -11.92 4.98 -23.84
C GLU A 265 -12.25 4.36 -22.48
N LYS A 266 -11.70 3.17 -22.18
CA LYS A 266 -11.84 2.56 -20.84
C LYS A 266 -11.18 3.41 -19.76
N ALA A 267 -9.98 3.95 -20.02
CA ALA A 267 -9.32 4.87 -19.10
C ALA A 267 -10.18 6.10 -18.80
N ILE A 268 -10.75 6.74 -19.83
CA ILE A 268 -11.69 7.85 -19.68
C ILE A 268 -12.85 7.46 -18.77
N THR A 269 -13.47 6.30 -19.01
CA THR A 269 -14.60 5.84 -18.18
C THR A 269 -14.22 5.72 -16.71
N VAL A 270 -13.04 5.17 -16.41
CA VAL A 270 -12.56 5.05 -15.02
C VAL A 270 -12.31 6.43 -14.41
N PHE A 271 -11.64 7.35 -15.12
CA PHE A 271 -11.37 8.69 -14.62
C PHE A 271 -12.63 9.55 -14.48
N GLU A 272 -13.67 9.32 -15.29
CA GLU A 272 -15.00 9.94 -15.10
C GLU A 272 -15.66 9.45 -13.80
N ILE A 273 -15.56 8.15 -13.47
CA ILE A 273 -16.03 7.60 -12.19
C ILE A 273 -15.26 8.22 -11.01
N GLU A 274 -13.94 8.43 -11.16
CA GLU A 274 -13.08 9.06 -10.16
C GLU A 274 -13.23 10.59 -10.09
N GLN A 275 -14.04 11.19 -10.95
CA GLN A 275 -14.24 12.64 -11.08
C GLN A 275 -12.93 13.39 -11.39
N ASN A 276 -12.05 12.77 -12.17
CA ASN A 276 -10.76 13.32 -12.58
C ASN A 276 -10.83 13.94 -13.98
N GLU A 277 -11.55 15.07 -14.08
CA GLU A 277 -11.79 15.75 -15.35
C GLU A 277 -10.50 16.18 -16.07
N ALA A 278 -9.45 16.48 -15.33
CA ALA A 278 -8.17 16.90 -15.90
C ALA A 278 -7.54 15.78 -16.75
N PHE A 279 -7.51 14.55 -16.24
CA PHE A 279 -7.01 13.40 -17.00
C PHE A 279 -7.92 13.03 -18.17
N VAL A 280 -9.23 13.12 -18.00
CA VAL A 280 -10.19 12.91 -19.09
C VAL A 280 -9.93 13.87 -20.26
N ALA A 281 -9.66 15.14 -19.98
CA ALA A 281 -9.37 16.14 -21.03
C ALA A 281 -8.06 15.81 -21.78
N ILE A 282 -6.99 15.44 -21.03
CA ILE A 282 -5.70 15.07 -21.62
C ILE A 282 -5.86 13.88 -22.56
N ILE A 283 -6.53 12.82 -22.12
CA ILE A 283 -6.70 11.60 -22.92
C ILE A 283 -7.53 11.89 -24.19
N LYS A 284 -8.60 12.69 -24.09
CA LYS A 284 -9.43 13.07 -25.25
C LYS A 284 -8.61 13.87 -26.29
N GLU A 285 -7.71 14.76 -25.84
CA GLU A 285 -6.81 15.50 -26.74
C GLU A 285 -5.85 14.55 -27.46
N GLU A 286 -5.23 13.62 -26.74
CA GLU A 286 -4.30 12.64 -27.34
C GLU A 286 -5.00 11.71 -28.33
N MET A 287 -6.18 11.20 -28.00
CA MET A 287 -6.98 10.39 -28.90
C MET A 287 -7.29 11.11 -30.23
N SER A 288 -7.57 12.41 -30.16
CA SER A 288 -7.82 13.24 -31.36
C SER A 288 -6.60 13.28 -32.27
N LYS A 289 -5.39 13.40 -31.69
CA LYS A 289 -4.12 13.39 -32.45
C LYS A 289 -3.90 12.05 -33.17
N TYR A 290 -4.17 10.91 -32.51
CA TYR A 290 -4.08 9.59 -33.15
C TYR A 290 -5.09 9.39 -34.29
N GLN A 291 -6.32 9.91 -34.13
CA GLN A 291 -7.34 9.83 -35.16
C GLN A 291 -7.05 10.68 -36.41
N GLU A 292 -6.42 11.86 -36.21
CA GLU A 292 -5.99 12.72 -37.31
C GLU A 292 -4.84 12.11 -38.12
N THR A 293 -3.90 11.46 -37.47
CA THR A 293 -2.78 10.77 -38.10
C THR A 293 -3.27 9.65 -39.01
N LYS A 294 -4.33 8.94 -38.61
CA LYS A 294 -4.97 7.88 -39.43
C LYS A 294 -5.68 8.41 -40.66
N LYS A 295 -6.16 9.66 -40.69
CA LYS A 295 -6.82 10.25 -41.85
C LYS A 295 -5.82 10.74 -42.91
N LYS A 296 -4.54 10.87 -42.56
CA LYS A 296 -3.46 11.38 -43.42
C LYS A 296 -2.58 10.26 -44.01
N SER A 297 -2.68 9.03 -43.50
CA SER A 297 -2.01 7.82 -44.01
C SER A 297 -2.98 6.97 -44.80
#